data_fb569a571ca2fd20260bb92e973debbd
#
_entry.id   fb569a571ca2fd20260bb92e973debbd
#
_cell.length_a   1.000
_cell.length_b   1.000
_cell.length_c   1.000
_cell.angle_alpha   90.00
_cell.angle_beta   90.00
_cell.angle_gamma   90.00
#
_symmetry.space_group_name_H-M   'P 1'
#
loop_
_entity.id
_entity.type
_entity.pdbx_description
1 polymer ?
#
loop_
_entity_poly.entity_id
_entity_poly.type
_entity_poly.pdbx_seq_one_letter_code
_entity_poly.pdbx_strand_id
1 'polypeptide(L)'
;MYLIENLPPELWASAVPGVPRRTVRMIAAHIHNARCMWIKMMGATHGVAVLKTVDPRRVRAPELLRALSRSSDGIIKLLQIGIAQGGVVPRAAWQNFPNDVVHFLNYFVAHEAHHRGQLCMVARQLGQRLPGPVAAGLWQWSKRARE
;
A
#
# COMPACT_ATOMS: atom_id res chain seq x y z
N MET A 1 -6.91 0.03 -3.22
CA MET A 1 -7.06 -0.65 -4.53
C MET A 1 -7.79 0.20 -5.53
N TYR A 2 -8.90 0.81 -5.19
CA TYR A 2 -9.74 1.64 -6.06
C TYR A 2 -9.00 2.68 -6.92
N LEU A 3 -8.01 3.41 -6.36
CA LEU A 3 -7.21 4.35 -7.15
C LEU A 3 -6.48 3.67 -8.30
N ILE A 4 -5.82 2.53 -8.05
CA ILE A 4 -5.05 1.80 -9.08
C ILE A 4 -5.98 1.27 -10.18
N GLU A 5 -7.16 0.82 -9.84
CA GLU A 5 -8.20 0.34 -10.79
C GLU A 5 -8.70 1.45 -11.72
N ASN A 6 -8.65 2.70 -11.24
CA ASN A 6 -9.18 3.86 -11.94
C ASN A 6 -8.10 4.82 -12.47
N LEU A 7 -6.84 4.45 -12.38
CA LEU A 7 -5.78 5.19 -13.06
C LEU A 7 -5.85 4.96 -14.57
N PRO A 8 -5.70 6.03 -15.39
CA PRO A 8 -5.55 5.86 -16.84
C PRO A 8 -4.40 4.87 -17.15
N PRO A 9 -4.66 3.84 -18.00
CA PRO A 9 -3.66 2.79 -18.27
C PRO A 9 -2.33 3.30 -18.80
N GLU A 10 -2.35 4.39 -19.57
CA GLU A 10 -1.17 5.05 -20.15
C GLU A 10 -0.26 5.66 -19.08
N LEU A 11 -0.81 6.00 -17.91
CA LEU A 11 0.01 6.52 -16.80
C LEU A 11 0.87 5.45 -16.16
N TRP A 12 0.49 4.17 -16.26
CA TRP A 12 1.11 3.11 -15.49
C TRP A 12 2.63 3.03 -15.62
N ALA A 13 3.14 3.24 -16.83
CA ALA A 13 4.57 3.23 -17.14
C ALA A 13 5.19 4.65 -17.20
N SER A 14 4.39 5.71 -17.02
CA SER A 14 4.85 7.07 -17.12
C SER A 14 5.85 7.42 -16.02
N ALA A 15 6.89 8.16 -16.38
CA ALA A 15 7.87 8.66 -15.44
C ALA A 15 7.27 9.79 -14.57
N VAL A 16 7.72 9.85 -13.33
CA VAL A 16 7.38 10.95 -12.42
C VAL A 16 8.09 12.22 -12.90
N PRO A 17 7.39 13.34 -13.07
CA PRO A 17 8.02 14.60 -13.43
C PRO A 17 9.18 14.97 -12.51
N GLY A 18 10.32 15.32 -13.08
CA GLY A 18 11.56 15.61 -12.33
C GLY A 18 12.30 14.39 -11.77
N VAL A 19 11.74 13.16 -11.86
CA VAL A 19 12.38 11.94 -11.35
C VAL A 19 12.28 10.83 -12.42
N PRO A 20 13.05 10.90 -13.52
CA PRO A 20 12.85 10.04 -14.71
C PRO A 20 13.05 8.54 -14.46
N ARG A 21 13.76 8.18 -13.40
CA ARG A 21 13.97 6.76 -13.02
C ARG A 21 12.84 6.16 -12.17
N ARG A 22 11.85 6.97 -11.76
CA ARG A 22 10.69 6.56 -10.95
C ARG A 22 9.44 6.66 -11.81
N THR A 23 8.61 5.63 -11.78
CA THR A 23 7.34 5.58 -12.54
C THR A 23 6.14 5.48 -11.59
N VAL A 24 4.95 5.78 -12.11
CA VAL A 24 3.67 5.58 -11.40
C VAL A 24 3.55 4.16 -10.87
N ARG A 25 3.83 3.17 -11.71
CA ARG A 25 3.88 1.75 -11.33
C ARG A 25 4.79 1.47 -10.14
N MET A 26 5.97 2.09 -10.10
CA MET A 26 6.93 1.89 -9.00
C MET A 26 6.43 2.47 -7.69
N ILE A 27 5.70 3.58 -7.71
CA ILE A 27 5.06 4.16 -6.52
C ILE A 27 3.98 3.19 -6.01
N ALA A 28 3.12 2.71 -6.89
CA ALA A 28 2.05 1.79 -6.52
C ALA A 28 2.61 0.45 -5.98
N ALA A 29 3.62 -0.12 -6.65
CA ALA A 29 4.27 -1.36 -6.22
C ALA A 29 4.96 -1.25 -4.87
N HIS A 30 5.46 -0.07 -4.52
CA HIS A 30 6.12 0.18 -3.23
C HIS A 30 5.18 -0.08 -2.05
N ILE A 31 3.89 0.24 -2.17
CA ILE A 31 2.90 -0.02 -1.11
C ILE A 31 2.87 -1.52 -0.77
N HIS A 32 2.74 -2.38 -1.77
CA HIS A 32 2.76 -3.84 -1.56
C HIS A 32 4.10 -4.32 -1.01
N ASN A 33 5.20 -3.87 -1.59
CA ASN A 33 6.54 -4.33 -1.21
C ASN A 33 6.89 -3.91 0.23
N ALA A 34 6.47 -2.73 0.67
CA ALA A 34 6.59 -2.30 2.06
C ALA A 34 5.79 -3.20 3.01
N ARG A 35 4.55 -3.55 2.67
CA ARG A 35 3.74 -4.50 3.46
C ARG A 35 4.43 -5.87 3.55
N CYS A 36 4.98 -6.38 2.43
CA CYS A 36 5.72 -7.65 2.43
C CYS A 36 6.93 -7.62 3.37
N MET A 37 7.65 -6.49 3.42
CA MET A 37 8.78 -6.30 4.33
C MET A 37 8.31 -6.41 5.80
N TRP A 38 7.25 -5.73 6.19
CA TRP A 38 6.69 -5.78 7.53
C TRP A 38 6.19 -7.18 7.90
N ILE A 39 5.47 -7.84 7.00
CA ILE A 39 4.99 -9.21 7.19
C ILE A 39 6.17 -10.18 7.38
N LYS A 40 7.23 -10.03 6.60
CA LYS A 40 8.44 -10.84 6.75
C LYS A 40 9.12 -10.63 8.10
N MET A 41 9.26 -9.38 8.53
CA MET A 41 9.97 -9.05 9.78
C MET A 41 9.21 -9.48 11.03
N MET A 42 7.89 -9.34 11.02
CA MET A 42 7.07 -9.48 12.22
C MET A 42 6.22 -10.75 12.23
N GLY A 43 5.84 -11.25 11.06
CA GLY A 43 4.85 -12.32 10.92
C GLY A 43 5.44 -13.71 10.78
N ALA A 44 6.65 -13.87 10.28
CA ALA A 44 7.23 -15.17 9.97
C ALA A 44 7.29 -16.11 11.19
N THR A 45 7.61 -15.59 12.37
CA THR A 45 7.66 -16.33 13.64
C THR A 45 6.29 -16.53 14.29
N HIS A 46 5.25 -15.90 13.74
CA HIS A 46 3.88 -15.94 14.26
C HIS A 46 2.89 -16.62 13.29
N GLY A 47 3.41 -17.43 12.37
CA GLY A 47 2.59 -18.18 11.42
C GLY A 47 1.92 -17.34 10.34
N VAL A 48 2.34 -16.08 10.13
CA VAL A 48 1.85 -15.26 9.03
C VAL A 48 2.70 -15.58 7.78
N ALA A 49 2.03 -16.00 6.70
CA ALA A 49 2.70 -16.36 5.47
C ALA A 49 3.52 -15.19 4.90
N VAL A 50 4.81 -15.42 4.65
CA VAL A 50 5.68 -14.43 4.01
C VAL A 50 5.34 -14.34 2.53
N LEU A 51 5.00 -13.15 2.08
CA LEU A 51 4.62 -12.88 0.70
C LEU A 51 5.83 -12.47 -0.14
N LYS A 52 5.79 -12.84 -1.43
CA LYS A 52 6.77 -12.36 -2.40
C LYS A 52 6.47 -10.92 -2.80
N THR A 53 7.51 -10.10 -2.87
CA THR A 53 7.45 -8.76 -3.49
C THR A 53 7.17 -8.87 -4.98
N VAL A 54 6.64 -7.80 -5.57
CA VAL A 54 6.51 -7.66 -7.02
C VAL A 54 7.69 -6.90 -7.60
N ASP A 55 8.03 -7.15 -8.87
CA ASP A 55 9.01 -6.32 -9.59
C ASP A 55 8.38 -4.95 -9.89
N PRO A 56 8.88 -3.87 -9.26
CA PRO A 56 8.30 -2.54 -9.42
C PRO A 56 8.47 -1.97 -10.83
N ARG A 57 9.35 -2.55 -11.65
CA ARG A 57 9.59 -2.11 -13.03
C ARG A 57 8.72 -2.84 -14.05
N ARG A 58 8.14 -3.98 -13.70
CA ARG A 58 7.45 -4.88 -14.65
C ARG A 58 6.01 -5.20 -14.27
N VAL A 59 5.64 -5.09 -12.99
CA VAL A 59 4.31 -5.47 -12.51
C VAL A 59 3.18 -4.78 -13.28
N ARG A 60 2.17 -5.53 -13.67
CA ARG A 60 0.95 -5.01 -14.28
C ARG A 60 -0.08 -4.66 -13.21
N ALA A 61 -0.97 -3.71 -13.49
CA ALA A 61 -1.97 -3.27 -12.52
C ALA A 61 -2.85 -4.42 -11.96
N PRO A 62 -3.40 -5.36 -12.77
CA PRO A 62 -4.19 -6.46 -12.23
C PRO A 62 -3.37 -7.43 -11.34
N GLU A 63 -2.09 -7.60 -11.64
CA GLU A 63 -1.18 -8.40 -10.81
C GLU A 63 -0.93 -7.74 -9.47
N LEU A 64 -0.67 -6.43 -9.48
CA LEU A 64 -0.47 -5.66 -8.26
C LEU A 64 -1.72 -5.62 -7.39
N LEU A 65 -2.91 -5.49 -7.95
CA LEU A 65 -4.17 -5.51 -7.20
C LEU A 65 -4.35 -6.82 -6.44
N ARG A 66 -4.07 -7.96 -7.07
CA ARG A 66 -4.10 -9.27 -6.38
C ARG A 66 -3.03 -9.38 -5.29
N ALA A 67 -1.85 -8.81 -5.53
CA ALA A 67 -0.77 -8.79 -4.56
C ALA A 67 -1.12 -7.90 -3.35
N LEU A 68 -1.71 -6.73 -3.58
CA LEU A 68 -2.18 -5.80 -2.55
C LEU A 68 -3.26 -6.44 -1.66
N SER A 69 -4.23 -7.15 -2.25
CA SER A 69 -5.25 -7.88 -1.48
C SER A 69 -4.59 -8.85 -0.50
N ARG A 70 -3.69 -9.70 -0.98
CA ARG A 70 -2.99 -10.67 -0.12
C ARG A 70 -2.14 -10.02 0.97
N SER A 71 -1.45 -8.91 0.65
CA SER A 71 -0.66 -8.21 1.67
C SER A 71 -1.52 -7.45 2.67
N SER A 72 -2.74 -7.02 2.28
CA SER A 72 -3.74 -6.49 3.21
C SER A 72 -4.10 -7.53 4.27
N ASP A 73 -4.42 -8.75 3.84
CA ASP A 73 -4.74 -9.87 4.74
C ASP A 73 -3.58 -10.15 5.71
N GLY A 74 -2.33 -10.08 5.23
CA GLY A 74 -1.15 -10.26 6.06
C GLY A 74 -1.00 -9.19 7.14
N ILE A 75 -1.24 -7.92 6.81
CA ILE A 75 -1.20 -6.82 7.78
C ILE A 75 -2.35 -6.94 8.79
N ILE A 76 -3.56 -7.31 8.34
CA ILE A 76 -4.71 -7.55 9.23
C ILE A 76 -4.38 -8.65 10.24
N LYS A 77 -3.75 -9.74 9.80
CA LYS A 77 -3.31 -10.82 10.73
C LYS A 77 -2.32 -10.32 11.77
N LEU A 78 -1.36 -9.48 11.40
CA LEU A 78 -0.44 -8.88 12.38
C LEU A 78 -1.17 -8.02 13.41
N LEU A 79 -2.15 -7.22 12.98
CA LEU A 79 -3.00 -6.44 13.89
C LEU A 79 -3.82 -7.34 14.81
N GLN A 80 -4.42 -8.41 14.30
CA GLN A 80 -5.19 -9.39 15.10
C GLN A 80 -4.31 -10.07 16.16
N ILE A 81 -3.08 -10.46 15.80
CA ILE A 81 -2.10 -10.98 16.74
C ILE A 81 -1.81 -9.94 17.83
N GLY A 82 -1.55 -8.70 17.44
CA GLY A 82 -1.29 -7.61 18.39
C GLY A 82 -2.46 -7.37 19.35
N ILE A 83 -3.70 -7.37 18.84
CA ILE A 83 -4.90 -7.23 19.68
C ILE A 83 -4.98 -8.39 20.68
N ALA A 84 -4.78 -9.63 20.22
CA ALA A 84 -4.80 -10.82 21.08
C ALA A 84 -3.68 -10.81 22.14
N GLN A 85 -2.58 -10.09 21.88
CA GLN A 85 -1.44 -9.92 22.78
C GLN A 85 -1.52 -8.65 23.64
N GLY A 86 -2.72 -8.16 23.92
CA GLY A 86 -2.93 -6.99 24.79
C GLY A 86 -2.58 -5.65 24.13
N GLY A 87 -2.70 -5.55 22.82
CA GLY A 87 -2.47 -4.30 22.07
C GLY A 87 -1.04 -4.12 21.59
N VAL A 88 -0.19 -5.14 21.69
CA VAL A 88 1.23 -5.10 21.31
C VAL A 88 1.45 -6.01 20.10
N VAL A 89 1.80 -5.42 18.95
CA VAL A 89 2.17 -6.19 17.74
C VAL A 89 3.53 -6.89 17.92
N PRO A 90 3.81 -7.98 17.16
CA PRO A 90 5.12 -8.59 17.18
C PRO A 90 6.23 -7.56 16.94
N ARG A 91 7.32 -7.67 17.71
CA ARG A 91 8.38 -6.66 17.70
C ARG A 91 9.05 -6.58 16.32
N ALA A 92 9.08 -5.38 15.74
CA ALA A 92 9.86 -5.11 14.55
C ALA A 92 11.37 -5.11 14.89
N ALA A 93 12.19 -5.43 13.91
CA ALA A 93 13.66 -5.33 14.04
C ALA A 93 14.14 -3.88 14.27
N TRP A 94 13.33 -2.87 13.92
CA TRP A 94 13.66 -1.47 14.14
C TRP A 94 13.29 -1.03 15.55
N GLN A 95 14.31 -0.69 16.33
CA GLN A 95 14.16 -0.38 17.76
C GLN A 95 13.29 0.86 18.06
N ASN A 96 13.21 1.80 17.12
CA ASN A 96 12.46 3.06 17.30
C ASN A 96 11.01 2.99 16.82
N PHE A 97 10.52 1.84 16.35
CA PHE A 97 9.13 1.73 15.91
C PHE A 97 8.24 1.33 17.08
N PRO A 98 7.17 2.10 17.38
CA PRO A 98 6.26 1.74 18.46
C PRO A 98 5.59 0.39 18.20
N ASN A 99 5.55 -0.46 19.22
CA ASN A 99 4.99 -1.81 19.07
C ASN A 99 3.49 -1.87 19.36
N ASP A 100 2.83 -0.78 19.72
CA ASP A 100 1.40 -0.79 19.93
C ASP A 100 0.59 -0.81 18.63
N VAL A 101 -0.56 -1.46 18.69
CA VAL A 101 -1.45 -1.69 17.52
C VAL A 101 -1.90 -0.40 16.85
N VAL A 102 -2.10 0.66 17.63
CA VAL A 102 -2.61 1.96 17.14
C VAL A 102 -1.55 2.65 16.28
N HIS A 103 -0.32 2.73 16.77
CA HIS A 103 0.78 3.32 15.99
C HIS A 103 1.12 2.46 14.77
N PHE A 104 1.09 1.14 14.90
CA PHE A 104 1.30 0.24 13.77
C PHE A 104 0.26 0.42 12.66
N LEU A 105 -1.02 0.49 13.03
CA LEU A 105 -2.10 0.79 12.07
C LEU A 105 -1.92 2.17 11.46
N ASN A 106 -1.67 3.19 12.28
CA ASN A 106 -1.47 4.56 11.80
C ASN A 106 -0.31 4.68 10.82
N TYR A 107 0.77 3.93 11.01
CA TYR A 107 1.85 3.90 10.03
C TYR A 107 1.35 3.50 8.64
N PHE A 108 0.57 2.41 8.51
CA PHE A 108 0.06 1.99 7.21
C PHE A 108 -0.92 3.01 6.62
N VAL A 109 -1.83 3.55 7.44
CA VAL A 109 -2.76 4.59 7.00
C VAL A 109 -2.00 5.81 6.45
N ALA A 110 -1.00 6.31 7.18
CA ALA A 110 -0.20 7.46 6.78
C ALA A 110 0.66 7.17 5.55
N HIS A 111 1.38 6.03 5.55
CA HIS A 111 2.25 5.63 4.45
C HIS A 111 1.48 5.44 3.13
N GLU A 112 0.33 4.78 3.20
CA GLU A 112 -0.48 4.55 2.00
C GLU A 112 -1.20 5.82 1.54
N ALA A 113 -1.66 6.67 2.46
CA ALA A 113 -2.22 7.97 2.12
C ALA A 113 -1.18 8.86 1.42
N HIS A 114 0.09 8.85 1.90
CA HIS A 114 1.20 9.53 1.26
C HIS A 114 1.39 9.08 -0.20
N HIS A 115 1.50 7.77 -0.44
CA HIS A 115 1.70 7.26 -1.79
C HIS A 115 0.47 7.42 -2.68
N ARG A 116 -0.72 7.32 -2.13
CA ARG A 116 -1.98 7.62 -2.84
C ARG A 116 -2.00 9.09 -3.29
N GLY A 117 -1.60 10.01 -2.42
CA GLY A 117 -1.43 11.43 -2.75
C GLY A 117 -0.41 11.66 -3.86
N GLN A 118 0.74 10.97 -3.81
CA GLN A 118 1.75 11.03 -4.86
C GLN A 118 1.18 10.58 -6.23
N LEU A 119 0.44 9.48 -6.28
CA LEU A 119 -0.18 8.98 -7.51
C LEU A 119 -1.16 10.00 -8.10
N CYS A 120 -2.01 10.60 -7.28
CA CYS A 120 -2.96 11.63 -7.70
C CYS A 120 -2.25 12.89 -8.22
N MET A 121 -1.18 13.31 -7.54
CA MET A 121 -0.41 14.49 -7.93
C MET A 121 0.33 14.25 -9.25
N VAL A 122 1.00 13.11 -9.40
CA VAL A 122 1.72 12.74 -10.63
C VAL A 122 0.75 12.65 -11.81
N ALA A 123 -0.41 12.03 -11.64
CA ALA A 123 -1.45 11.99 -12.67
C ALA A 123 -1.83 13.40 -13.14
N ARG A 124 -2.05 14.32 -12.19
CA ARG A 124 -2.36 15.72 -12.49
C ARG A 124 -1.22 16.44 -13.22
N GLN A 125 0.02 16.26 -12.79
CA GLN A 125 1.20 16.87 -13.40
C GLN A 125 1.44 16.38 -14.83
N LEU A 126 1.02 15.14 -15.13
CA LEU A 126 1.07 14.55 -16.48
C LEU A 126 -0.15 14.90 -17.34
N GLY A 127 -1.00 15.84 -16.90
CA GLY A 127 -2.19 16.27 -17.63
C GLY A 127 -3.37 15.28 -17.55
N GLN A 128 -3.25 14.21 -16.78
CA GLN A 128 -4.26 13.15 -16.64
C GLN A 128 -4.96 13.22 -15.28
N ARG A 129 -5.60 14.36 -15.02
CA ARG A 129 -6.36 14.56 -13.78
C ARG A 129 -7.43 13.47 -13.64
N LEU A 130 -7.53 12.88 -12.45
CA LEU A 130 -8.59 11.91 -12.16
C LEU A 130 -9.98 12.53 -12.39
N PRO A 131 -10.90 11.80 -13.06
CA PRO A 131 -12.28 12.23 -13.18
C PRO A 131 -12.92 12.54 -11.83
N GLY A 132 -13.82 13.53 -11.77
CA GLY A 132 -14.49 13.93 -10.53
C GLY A 132 -15.11 12.77 -9.74
N PRO A 133 -15.89 11.87 -10.38
CA PRO A 133 -16.43 10.68 -9.70
C PRO A 133 -15.37 9.75 -9.10
N VAL A 134 -14.21 9.59 -9.76
CA VAL A 134 -13.10 8.78 -9.23
C VAL A 134 -12.47 9.46 -8.02
N ALA A 135 -12.20 10.77 -8.10
CA ALA A 135 -11.67 11.53 -6.98
C ALA A 135 -12.61 11.49 -5.77
N ALA A 136 -13.92 11.70 -5.98
CA ALA A 136 -14.94 11.57 -4.93
C ALA A 136 -15.03 10.14 -4.38
N GLY A 137 -14.86 9.13 -5.23
CA GLY A 137 -14.88 7.72 -4.87
C GLY A 137 -13.81 7.33 -3.85
N LEU A 138 -12.66 8.03 -3.83
CA LEU A 138 -11.59 7.82 -2.84
C LEU A 138 -12.03 8.13 -1.40
N TRP A 139 -13.07 8.94 -1.23
CA TRP A 139 -13.59 9.39 0.07
C TRP A 139 -14.86 8.66 0.50
N GLN A 140 -15.32 7.68 -0.26
CA GLN A 140 -16.50 6.89 0.09
C GLN A 140 -16.15 5.78 1.09
N TRP A 141 -15.88 6.16 2.33
CA TRP A 141 -15.39 5.28 3.39
C TRP A 141 -16.23 4.02 3.59
N SER A 142 -17.56 4.12 3.56
CA SER A 142 -18.44 2.95 3.70
C SER A 142 -18.26 1.89 2.61
N LYS A 143 -17.86 2.33 1.40
CA LYS A 143 -17.55 1.43 0.29
C LYS A 143 -16.10 0.92 0.37
N ARG A 144 -15.17 1.81 0.77
CA ARG A 144 -13.72 1.49 0.80
C ARG A 144 -13.33 0.61 1.99
N ALA A 145 -14.10 0.61 3.07
CA ALA A 145 -13.85 -0.21 4.26
C ALA A 145 -13.87 -1.73 4.00
N ARG A 146 -14.33 -2.14 2.81
CA ARG A 146 -14.41 -3.56 2.40
C ARG A 146 -13.33 -3.96 1.37
N GLU A 147 -12.38 -3.07 1.07
CA GLU A 147 -11.33 -3.28 0.06
C GLU A 147 -9.99 -3.79 0.60
#